data_6a8634d3832aa8187271cb388b1d4ce9
#
_entry.id   6a8634d3832aa8187271cb388b1d4ce9
#
_cell.length_a   1.000
_cell.length_b   1.000
_cell.length_c   1.000
_cell.angle_alpha   90.00
_cell.angle_beta   90.00
_cell.angle_gamma   90.00
#
_symmetry.space_group_name_H-M   'P 1'
#
loop_
_entity.id
_entity.type
_entity.pdbx_description
1 polymer ?
#
loop_
_entity_poly.entity_id
_entity_poly.type
_entity_poly.pdbx_seq_one_letter_code
_entity_poly.pdbx_strand_id
1 'polypeptide(L)' 'MKLKELKKGDYFTIVNVEFPNESQVYLKGEYDRSSKTYSCSKFSDFCYTRNFKPDKDVFTDFIF' A
#
# COMPACT_ATOMS: atom_id res chain seq x y z
N MET A 1 1.95 -5.95 -10.15
CA MET A 1 0.68 -6.24 -9.43
C MET A 1 -0.05 -4.93 -9.18
N LYS A 2 -1.35 -4.93 -9.37
CA LYS A 2 -2.16 -3.73 -9.11
C LYS A 2 -2.69 -3.73 -7.68
N LEU A 3 -2.80 -2.55 -7.09
CA LEU A 3 -3.27 -2.41 -5.71
C LEU A 3 -4.62 -3.08 -5.48
N LYS A 4 -5.53 -3.02 -6.46
CA LYS A 4 -6.86 -3.63 -6.36
C LYS A 4 -6.83 -5.15 -6.18
N GLU A 5 -5.72 -5.80 -6.54
CA GLU A 5 -5.57 -7.24 -6.42
C GLU A 5 -5.23 -7.69 -4.99
N LEU A 6 -4.84 -6.77 -4.14
CA LEU A 6 -4.49 -7.07 -2.75
C LEU A 6 -5.75 -7.07 -1.88
N LYS A 7 -5.68 -7.79 -0.77
CA LYS A 7 -6.72 -7.80 0.25
C LYS A 7 -6.46 -6.69 1.26
N LYS A 8 -7.51 -6.21 1.90
CA LYS A 8 -7.37 -5.28 3.02
C LYS A 8 -6.47 -5.89 4.09
N GLY A 9 -5.48 -5.13 4.52
CA GLY A 9 -4.51 -5.60 5.50
C GLY A 9 -3.23 -6.16 4.92
N ASP A 10 -3.15 -6.29 3.59
CA ASP A 10 -1.93 -6.75 2.93
C ASP A 10 -0.89 -5.63 2.91
N TYR A 11 0.37 -6.02 3.11
CA TYR A 11 1.50 -5.10 3.00
C TYR A 11 1.97 -5.00 1.56
N PHE A 12 2.42 -3.82 1.18
CA PHE A 12 2.96 -3.60 -0.16
C PHE A 12 3.94 -2.43 -0.14
N THR A 13 4.75 -2.34 -1.21
CA THR A 13 5.59 -1.18 -1.47
C THR A 13 5.23 -0.59 -2.83
N ILE A 14 5.55 0.69 -3.02
CA ILE A 14 5.33 1.36 -4.30
C ILE A 14 6.60 1.42 -5.13
N VAL A 15 7.71 0.89 -4.61
CA VAL A 15 8.99 0.78 -5.30
C VAL A 15 9.44 -0.67 -5.27
N ASN A 16 10.15 -1.09 -6.29
CA ASN A 16 10.65 -2.47 -6.38
C ASN A 16 11.93 -2.62 -5.57
N VAL A 17 11.79 -3.01 -4.31
CA VAL A 17 12.93 -3.24 -3.40
C VAL A 17 12.79 -4.60 -2.74
N GLU A 18 13.91 -5.27 -2.50
CA GLU A 18 13.92 -6.58 -1.86
C GLU A 18 13.84 -6.46 -0.34
N PHE A 19 14.53 -5.48 0.23
CA PHE A 19 14.56 -5.25 1.68
C PHE A 19 14.13 -3.82 1.98
N PRO A 20 12.82 -3.54 1.95
CA PRO A 20 12.35 -2.18 2.23
C PRO A 20 12.51 -1.85 3.71
N ASN A 21 12.71 -0.56 4.00
CA ASN A 21 12.62 -0.09 5.37
C ASN A 21 11.16 0.18 5.74
N GLU A 22 10.90 0.44 7.03
CA GLU A 22 9.54 0.64 7.52
C GLU A 22 8.82 1.80 6.82
N SER A 23 9.55 2.82 6.40
CA SER A 23 8.96 3.99 5.74
C SER A 23 8.53 3.72 4.31
N GLN A 24 8.95 2.59 3.72
CA GLN A 24 8.61 2.21 2.35
C GLN A 24 7.43 1.24 2.28
N VAL A 25 7.02 0.66 3.41
CA VAL A 25 5.96 -0.35 3.45
C VAL A 25 4.64 0.31 3.81
N TYR A 26 3.60 -0.02 3.04
CA TYR A 26 2.23 0.45 3.27
C TYR A 26 1.31 -0.73 3.56
N LEU A 27 0.24 -0.46 4.29
CA LEU A 27 -0.82 -1.40 4.60
C LEU A 27 -2.08 -0.97 3.86
N LYS A 28 -2.63 -1.87 3.06
CA LYS A 28 -3.85 -1.58 2.30
C LYS A 28 -5.03 -1.42 3.26
N GLY A 29 -5.75 -0.30 3.14
CA GLY A 29 -6.90 0.02 3.96
C GLY A 29 -8.21 0.03 3.20
N GLU A 30 -9.13 0.88 3.61
CA GLU A 30 -10.47 0.97 3.05
C GLU A 30 -10.50 1.63 1.67
N TYR A 31 -11.46 1.21 0.86
CA TYR A 31 -11.72 1.85 -0.41
C TYR A 31 -12.63 3.08 -0.21
N ASP A 32 -12.19 4.22 -0.72
CA ASP A 32 -12.97 5.46 -0.69
C ASP A 32 -13.68 5.63 -2.02
N ARG A 33 -14.99 5.50 -2.01
CA ARG A 33 -15.81 5.57 -3.22
C ARG A 33 -15.87 6.98 -3.80
N SER A 34 -15.76 8.00 -2.98
CA SER A 34 -15.86 9.38 -3.47
C SER A 34 -14.62 9.79 -4.24
N SER A 35 -13.44 9.37 -3.82
CA SER A 35 -12.19 9.63 -4.53
C SER A 35 -11.78 8.48 -5.45
N LYS A 36 -12.44 7.31 -5.33
CA LYS A 36 -12.12 6.09 -6.06
C LYS A 36 -10.69 5.64 -5.84
N THR A 37 -10.25 5.69 -4.58
CA THR A 37 -8.91 5.32 -4.17
C THR A 37 -8.96 4.44 -2.94
N TYR A 38 -7.84 3.75 -2.65
CA TYR A 38 -7.66 3.04 -1.40
C TYR A 38 -6.88 3.92 -0.43
N SER A 39 -7.38 4.00 0.81
CA SER A 39 -6.68 4.67 1.89
C SER A 39 -5.68 3.68 2.49
N CYS A 40 -4.39 3.98 2.37
CA CYS A 40 -3.33 3.08 2.83
C CYS A 40 -2.54 3.76 3.94
N SER A 41 -2.20 2.99 4.97
CA SER A 41 -1.43 3.49 6.10
C SER A 41 0.04 3.12 5.93
N LYS A 42 0.93 4.01 6.36
CA LYS A 42 2.36 3.74 6.37
C LYS A 42 2.67 2.84 7.56
N PHE A 43 3.50 1.81 7.35
CA PHE A 43 3.83 0.87 8.44
C PHE A 43 4.53 1.56 9.61
N SER A 44 5.43 2.49 9.33
CA SER A 44 6.18 3.21 10.37
C SER A 44 5.31 4.22 11.14
N ASP A 45 4.18 4.63 10.56
CA ASP A 45 3.28 5.60 11.18
C ASP A 45 1.86 5.37 10.68
N PHE A 46 1.04 4.68 11.47
CA PHE A 46 -0.33 4.37 11.10
C PHE A 46 -1.23 5.58 11.03
N CYS A 47 -0.84 6.70 11.61
CA CYS A 47 -1.57 7.96 11.49
C CYS A 47 -1.31 8.64 10.13
N TYR A 48 -0.25 8.25 9.45
CA TYR A 48 0.05 8.76 8.12
C TYR A 48 -0.67 7.91 7.09
N THR A 49 -1.66 8.49 6.43
CA THR A 49 -2.41 7.79 5.39
C THR A 49 -2.17 8.45 4.05
N ARG A 50 -2.23 7.64 3.01
CA ARG A 50 -2.04 8.09 1.64
C ARG A 50 -3.03 7.34 0.74
N ASN A 51 -3.64 8.06 -0.20
CA ASN A 51 -4.60 7.47 -1.11
C ASN A 51 -3.91 7.08 -2.41
N PHE A 52 -4.13 5.84 -2.84
CA PHE A 52 -3.61 5.33 -4.10
C PHE A 52 -4.76 4.82 -4.96
N LYS A 53 -4.65 5.01 -6.26
CA LYS A 53 -5.65 4.50 -7.20
C LYS A 53 -5.59 2.97 -7.26
N PRO A 54 -6.71 2.30 -7.57
CA PRO A 54 -6.72 0.83 -7.68
C PRO A 54 -5.74 0.28 -8.72
N ASP A 55 -5.45 1.06 -9.74
CA ASP A 55 -4.55 0.64 -10.82
C ASP A 55 -3.07 0.93 -10.52
N LYS A 56 -2.76 1.45 -9.33
CA LYS A 56 -1.38 1.72 -8.94
C LYS A 56 -0.57 0.42 -8.93
N ASP A 57 0.56 0.43 -9.60
CA ASP A 57 1.49 -0.70 -9.57
C ASP A 57 2.16 -0.76 -8.20
N VAL A 58 2.07 -1.93 -7.57
CA VAL A 58 2.63 -2.16 -6.24
C VAL A 58 3.41 -3.47 -6.26
N PHE A 59 4.23 -3.67 -5.24
CA PHE A 59 5.12 -4.81 -5.13
C PHE A 59 4.92 -5.49 -3.78
N THR A 60 4.88 -6.83 -3.81
CA THR A 60 4.72 -7.64 -2.59
C THR A 60 5.86 -8.62 -2.41
N ASP A 61 6.76 -8.76 -3.39
CA ASP A 61 7.90 -9.65 -3.36
C ASP A 61 9.07 -9.00 -2.60
N PHE A 62 8.91 -8.84 -1.31
CA PHE A 62 9.95 -8.27 -0.46
C PHE A 62 10.01 -9.01 0.87
N ILE A 63 11.16 -8.90 1.51
CA ILE A 63 11.40 -9.47 2.84
C ILE A 63 11.35 -8.34 3.87
N PHE A 64 10.42 -8.48 4.82
CA PHE A 64 10.19 -7.42 5.80
C PHE A 64 10.01 -7.98 7.20
#